data_8b2b8b1c66c937e8ef607df26e2a7c85
#
_entry.id   8b2b8b1c66c937e8ef607df26e2a7c85
#
_cell.length_a   1.000
_cell.length_b   1.000
_cell.length_c   1.000
_cell.angle_alpha   90.00
_cell.angle_beta   90.00
_cell.angle_gamma   90.00
#
_symmetry.space_group_name_H-M   'P 1'
#
loop_
_entity.id
_entity.type
_entity.pdbx_description
1 polymer ?
#
loop_
_entity_poly.entity_id
_entity_poly.type
_entity_poly.pdbx_seq_one_letter_code
_entity_poly.pdbx_strand_id
1 'polypeptide(L)'
;MLTREIPAVTKNLLIINSIMFIATWVTENMGIDLTGLLGLHFFLAPDFHLYQIFTYMFMHGGLGHIFMNMFMLWMFGPVMESYWGSRKFFFYYIICGLGAGFCQELAQFVQFYIICNEQVPGFTFADTMMVVRANQGLLNLWTTVGASGALYGILLAYGMYFPNERMFV
;
A
#
# COMPACT_ATOMS: atom_id res chain seq x y z
N MET A 1 18.99 -17.99 25.12
CA MET A 1 18.13 -17.13 24.30
C MET A 1 18.00 -17.81 22.94
N LEU A 2 16.91 -18.51 22.68
CA LEU A 2 16.69 -19.17 21.38
C LEU A 2 16.46 -18.07 20.36
N THR A 3 17.35 -17.91 19.41
CA THR A 3 17.13 -17.08 18.22
C THR A 3 15.94 -17.66 17.47
N ARG A 4 14.76 -17.09 17.73
CA ARG A 4 13.53 -17.50 17.03
C ARG A 4 13.72 -17.08 15.58
N GLU A 5 13.97 -18.04 14.69
CA GLU A 5 14.09 -17.74 13.26
C GLU A 5 12.82 -17.04 12.78
N ILE A 6 13.00 -16.00 11.96
CA ILE A 6 11.86 -15.30 11.35
C ILE A 6 11.16 -16.26 10.39
N PRO A 7 9.86 -16.51 10.51
CA PRO A 7 9.12 -17.41 9.63
C PRO A 7 9.22 -16.99 8.16
N ALA A 8 9.07 -17.96 7.26
CA ALA A 8 9.44 -17.82 5.86
C ALA A 8 8.71 -16.70 5.11
N VAL A 9 7.41 -16.54 5.32
CA VAL A 9 6.64 -15.51 4.60
C VAL A 9 7.02 -14.12 5.09
N THR A 10 7.08 -13.90 6.40
CA THR A 10 7.53 -12.64 6.98
C THR A 10 8.93 -12.26 6.49
N LYS A 11 9.87 -13.22 6.52
CA LYS A 11 11.23 -13.02 6.02
C LYS A 11 11.25 -12.62 4.54
N ASN A 12 10.51 -13.34 3.69
CA ASN A 12 10.45 -13.05 2.27
C ASN A 12 9.80 -11.69 1.98
N LEU A 13 8.75 -11.32 2.70
CA LEU A 13 8.13 -10.00 2.57
C LEU A 13 9.10 -8.87 2.96
N LEU A 14 9.86 -9.02 4.05
CA LEU A 14 10.91 -8.07 4.44
C LEU A 14 11.96 -7.91 3.34
N ILE A 15 12.43 -9.03 2.78
CA ILE A 15 13.44 -9.04 1.71
C ILE A 15 12.90 -8.38 0.44
N ILE A 16 11.71 -8.78 -0.03
CA ILE A 16 11.12 -8.24 -1.26
C ILE A 16 10.92 -6.73 -1.16
N ASN A 17 10.35 -6.23 -0.06
CA ASN A 17 10.13 -4.80 0.13
C ASN A 17 11.48 -4.03 0.16
N SER A 18 12.50 -4.58 0.83
CA SER A 18 13.82 -3.98 0.87
C SER A 18 14.48 -3.94 -0.51
N ILE A 19 14.38 -5.02 -1.29
CA ILE A 19 14.89 -5.08 -2.67
C ILE A 19 14.17 -4.07 -3.55
N MET A 20 12.83 -3.98 -3.47
CA MET A 20 12.03 -3.03 -4.26
C MET A 20 12.39 -1.60 -3.92
N PHE A 21 12.62 -1.28 -2.65
CA PHE A 21 13.05 0.06 -2.24
C PHE A 21 14.43 0.42 -2.79
N ILE A 22 15.40 -0.50 -2.71
CA ILE A 22 16.73 -0.29 -3.29
C ILE A 22 16.63 -0.15 -4.81
N ALA A 23 15.83 -1.00 -5.47
CA ALA A 23 15.60 -0.91 -6.91
C ALA A 23 15.02 0.45 -7.31
N THR A 24 14.01 0.96 -6.57
CA THR A 24 13.45 2.30 -6.81
C THR A 24 14.52 3.38 -6.74
N TRP A 25 15.33 3.36 -5.68
CA TRP A 25 16.41 4.34 -5.52
C TRP A 25 17.47 4.27 -6.62
N VAL A 26 17.85 3.06 -7.04
CA VAL A 26 18.82 2.86 -8.13
C VAL A 26 18.25 3.31 -9.48
N THR A 27 17.02 2.91 -9.79
CA THR A 27 16.39 3.26 -11.08
C THR A 27 16.09 4.75 -11.21
N GLU A 28 15.73 5.42 -10.12
CA GLU A 28 15.54 6.87 -10.10
C GLU A 28 16.82 7.62 -10.50
N ASN A 29 18.00 7.17 -10.01
CA ASN A 29 19.29 7.73 -10.44
C ASN A 29 19.61 7.44 -11.93
N MET A 30 18.94 6.48 -12.55
CA MET A 30 19.06 6.16 -13.97
C MET A 30 17.99 6.87 -14.82
N GLY A 31 17.14 7.71 -14.22
CA GLY A 31 16.04 8.41 -14.89
C GLY A 31 14.79 7.55 -15.15
N ILE A 32 14.66 6.41 -14.46
CA ILE A 32 13.49 5.52 -14.56
C ILE A 32 12.64 5.68 -13.30
N ASP A 33 11.40 6.13 -13.47
CA ASP A 33 10.43 6.26 -12.38
C ASP A 33 9.71 4.93 -12.12
N LEU A 34 10.31 4.10 -11.26
CA LEU A 34 9.71 2.83 -10.86
C LEU A 34 8.46 3.04 -9.97
N THR A 35 8.41 4.14 -9.23
CA THR A 35 7.25 4.49 -8.40
C THR A 35 6.04 4.85 -9.27
N GLY A 36 6.23 5.64 -10.32
CA GLY A 36 5.19 5.93 -11.30
C GLY A 36 4.72 4.68 -12.05
N LEU A 37 5.63 3.72 -12.32
CA LEU A 37 5.25 2.50 -13.02
C LEU A 37 4.46 1.51 -12.15
N LEU A 38 4.86 1.29 -10.88
CA LEU A 38 4.38 0.22 -10.01
C LEU A 38 3.49 0.69 -8.86
N GLY A 39 3.50 1.98 -8.53
CA GLY A 39 2.57 2.60 -7.58
C GLY A 39 1.15 2.60 -8.11
N LEU A 40 0.17 2.59 -7.23
CA LEU A 40 -1.24 2.61 -7.58
C LEU A 40 -1.66 4.04 -7.91
N HIS A 41 -1.88 4.32 -9.18
CA HIS A 41 -2.48 5.56 -9.64
C HIS A 41 -3.99 5.54 -9.46
N PHE A 42 -4.59 6.71 -9.30
CA PHE A 42 -6.04 6.83 -9.26
C PHE A 42 -6.68 6.21 -10.51
N PHE A 43 -7.74 5.42 -10.34
CA PHE A 43 -8.31 4.60 -11.43
C PHE A 43 -8.83 5.41 -12.64
N LEU A 44 -9.03 6.72 -12.50
CA LEU A 44 -9.37 7.63 -13.60
C LEU A 44 -8.14 8.31 -14.22
N ALA A 45 -6.94 8.10 -13.67
CA ALA A 45 -5.71 8.64 -14.21
C ALA A 45 -5.26 7.87 -15.47
N PRO A 46 -4.61 8.52 -16.44
CA PRO A 46 -4.13 7.88 -17.68
C PRO A 46 -3.14 6.73 -17.41
N ASP A 47 -2.30 6.86 -16.38
CA ASP A 47 -1.24 5.91 -16.05
C ASP A 47 -1.70 4.79 -15.11
N PHE A 48 -3.01 4.69 -14.85
CA PHE A 48 -3.57 3.58 -14.08
C PHE A 48 -3.50 2.26 -14.85
N HIS A 49 -2.96 1.25 -14.18
CA HIS A 49 -2.93 -0.13 -14.66
C HIS A 49 -3.38 -1.11 -13.58
N LEU A 50 -4.14 -2.14 -13.96
CA LEU A 50 -4.70 -3.11 -12.99
C LEU A 50 -3.65 -3.83 -12.13
N TYR A 51 -2.44 -4.06 -12.64
CA TYR A 51 -1.37 -4.69 -11.85
C TYR A 51 -0.94 -3.82 -10.67
N GLN A 52 -1.15 -2.51 -10.74
CA GLN A 52 -0.78 -1.56 -9.69
C GLN A 52 -1.55 -1.80 -8.39
N ILE A 53 -2.76 -2.39 -8.46
CA ILE A 53 -3.54 -2.79 -7.27
C ILE A 53 -2.77 -3.82 -6.41
N PHE A 54 -1.82 -4.52 -6.99
CA PHE A 54 -0.96 -5.47 -6.29
C PHE A 54 0.44 -4.91 -6.05
N THR A 55 1.07 -4.29 -7.06
CA THR A 55 2.48 -3.90 -6.99
C THR A 55 2.74 -2.75 -6.03
N TYR A 56 1.77 -1.85 -5.82
CA TYR A 56 1.89 -0.71 -4.92
C TYR A 56 2.28 -1.10 -3.48
N MET A 57 1.86 -2.32 -3.04
CA MET A 57 2.13 -2.85 -1.71
C MET A 57 3.62 -3.02 -1.42
N PHE A 58 4.46 -3.07 -2.44
CA PHE A 58 5.91 -3.26 -2.34
C PHE A 58 6.70 -1.98 -2.61
N MET A 59 6.01 -0.88 -2.96
CA MET A 59 6.64 0.41 -3.23
C MET A 59 6.65 1.27 -1.97
N HIS A 60 7.68 2.12 -1.80
CA HIS A 60 7.80 2.98 -0.63
C HIS A 60 8.33 4.36 -1.02
N GLY A 61 7.67 5.40 -0.53
CA GLY A 61 7.97 6.80 -0.88
C GLY A 61 9.17 7.42 -0.14
N GLY A 62 9.91 6.65 0.70
CA GLY A 62 11.10 7.16 1.39
C GLY A 62 11.56 6.29 2.55
N LEU A 63 12.76 6.60 3.09
CA LEU A 63 13.41 5.81 4.14
C LEU A 63 12.55 5.65 5.41
N GLY A 64 11.92 6.72 5.87
CA GLY A 64 11.05 6.64 7.07
C GLY A 64 9.83 5.75 6.82
N HIS A 65 9.27 5.81 5.61
CA HIS A 65 8.10 5.01 5.24
C HIS A 65 8.43 3.50 5.22
N ILE A 66 9.52 3.11 4.54
CA ILE A 66 9.92 1.69 4.54
C ILE A 66 10.35 1.23 5.93
N PHE A 67 11.08 2.05 6.68
CA PHE A 67 11.52 1.69 8.03
C PHE A 67 10.34 1.35 8.92
N MET A 68 9.30 2.20 8.98
CA MET A 68 8.13 1.97 9.81
C MET A 68 7.34 0.74 9.36
N ASN A 69 7.18 0.54 8.06
CA ASN A 69 6.50 -0.63 7.53
C ASN A 69 7.27 -1.93 7.85
N MET A 70 8.57 -1.96 7.62
CA MET A 70 9.39 -3.14 7.90
C MET A 70 9.51 -3.41 9.40
N PHE A 71 9.56 -2.38 10.22
CA PHE A 71 9.55 -2.51 11.68
C PHE A 71 8.23 -3.16 12.16
N MET A 72 7.08 -2.69 11.68
CA MET A 72 5.79 -3.30 12.00
C MET A 72 5.70 -4.75 11.51
N LEU A 73 6.14 -5.01 10.29
CA LEU A 73 6.16 -6.36 9.73
C LEU A 73 7.07 -7.31 10.53
N TRP A 74 8.26 -6.83 10.90
CA TRP A 74 9.21 -7.58 11.72
C TRP A 74 8.68 -7.89 13.11
N MET A 75 7.96 -6.95 13.72
CA MET A 75 7.44 -7.10 15.09
C MET A 75 6.20 -8.00 15.16
N PHE A 76 5.25 -7.81 14.27
CA PHE A 76 3.94 -8.50 14.32
C PHE A 76 3.84 -9.69 13.37
N GLY A 77 4.55 -9.65 12.25
CA GLY A 77 4.52 -10.70 11.23
C GLY A 77 4.87 -12.09 11.77
N PRO A 78 6.02 -12.26 12.47
CA PRO A 78 6.41 -13.55 13.00
C PRO A 78 5.41 -14.15 14.00
N VAL A 79 4.76 -13.30 14.80
CA VAL A 79 3.76 -13.75 15.78
C VAL A 79 2.53 -14.28 15.06
N MET A 80 2.00 -13.51 14.11
CA MET A 80 0.79 -13.87 13.37
C MET A 80 1.05 -15.06 12.42
N GLU A 81 2.20 -15.10 11.77
CA GLU A 81 2.57 -16.23 10.91
C GLU A 81 2.75 -17.53 11.71
N SER A 82 3.38 -17.46 12.90
CA SER A 82 3.54 -18.62 13.78
C SER A 82 2.19 -19.11 14.32
N TYR A 83 1.25 -18.20 14.58
CA TYR A 83 -0.08 -18.53 15.10
C TYR A 83 -1.02 -19.10 14.03
N TRP A 84 -1.01 -18.54 12.82
CA TRP A 84 -1.93 -18.95 11.75
C TRP A 84 -1.35 -19.97 10.77
N GLY A 85 -0.03 -20.11 10.73
CA GLY A 85 0.71 -20.79 9.68
C GLY A 85 0.92 -19.89 8.45
N SER A 86 2.01 -20.16 7.72
CA SER A 86 2.50 -19.34 6.61
C SER A 86 1.45 -19.12 5.51
N ARG A 87 0.67 -20.14 5.16
CA ARG A 87 -0.32 -20.06 4.09
C ARG A 87 -1.44 -19.06 4.43
N LYS A 88 -2.04 -19.16 5.62
CA LYS A 88 -3.13 -18.27 6.04
C LYS A 88 -2.61 -16.85 6.21
N PHE A 89 -1.43 -16.68 6.81
CA PHE A 89 -0.78 -15.37 6.99
C PHE A 89 -0.54 -14.67 5.64
N PHE A 90 0.02 -15.38 4.66
CA PHE A 90 0.26 -14.84 3.32
C PHE A 90 -1.03 -14.35 2.65
N PHE A 91 -2.05 -15.21 2.60
CA PHE A 91 -3.33 -14.82 1.99
C PHE A 91 -3.99 -13.65 2.71
N TYR A 92 -3.93 -13.62 4.03
CA TYR A 92 -4.47 -12.51 4.82
C TYR A 92 -3.74 -11.20 4.50
N TYR A 93 -2.41 -11.22 4.45
CA TYR A 93 -1.59 -10.07 4.06
C TYR A 93 -2.00 -9.53 2.69
N ILE A 94 -2.08 -10.40 1.69
CA ILE A 94 -2.44 -10.01 0.32
C ILE A 94 -3.87 -9.45 0.26
N ILE A 95 -4.85 -10.12 0.87
CA ILE A 95 -6.26 -9.67 0.86
C ILE A 95 -6.39 -8.32 1.56
N CYS A 96 -5.74 -8.10 2.69
CA CYS A 96 -5.75 -6.81 3.38
C CYS A 96 -5.12 -5.71 2.53
N GLY A 97 -4.01 -6.00 1.85
CA GLY A 97 -3.37 -5.05 0.94
C GLY A 97 -4.27 -4.69 -0.24
N LEU A 98 -4.81 -5.67 -0.95
CA LEU A 98 -5.74 -5.44 -2.07
C LEU A 98 -6.98 -4.66 -1.62
N GLY A 99 -7.56 -5.02 -0.46
CA GLY A 99 -8.69 -4.31 0.13
C GLY A 99 -8.37 -2.86 0.48
N ALA A 100 -7.19 -2.61 1.03
CA ALA A 100 -6.73 -1.25 1.33
C ALA A 100 -6.55 -0.41 0.06
N GLY A 101 -5.98 -0.99 -1.01
CA GLY A 101 -5.89 -0.34 -2.32
C GLY A 101 -7.26 0.04 -2.85
N PHE A 102 -8.22 -0.87 -2.80
CA PHE A 102 -9.60 -0.59 -3.21
C PHE A 102 -10.25 0.51 -2.37
N CYS A 103 -10.09 0.48 -1.04
CA CYS A 103 -10.61 1.53 -0.16
C CYS A 103 -9.95 2.89 -0.45
N GLN A 104 -8.66 2.90 -0.78
CA GLN A 104 -7.94 4.12 -1.16
C GLN A 104 -8.48 4.72 -2.45
N GLU A 105 -8.71 3.90 -3.48
CA GLU A 105 -9.31 4.33 -4.74
C GLU A 105 -10.70 4.93 -4.53
N LEU A 106 -11.52 4.30 -3.68
CA LEU A 106 -12.84 4.81 -3.33
C LEU A 106 -12.75 6.16 -2.60
N ALA A 107 -11.81 6.29 -1.65
CA ALA A 107 -11.58 7.56 -0.93
C ALA A 107 -11.11 8.68 -1.88
N GLN A 108 -10.20 8.37 -2.80
CA GLN A 108 -9.73 9.31 -3.83
C GLN A 108 -10.87 9.71 -4.77
N PHE A 109 -11.74 8.78 -5.15
CA PHE A 109 -12.91 9.10 -5.97
C PHE A 109 -13.86 10.06 -5.26
N VAL A 110 -14.16 9.82 -3.98
CA VAL A 110 -15.00 10.72 -3.17
C VAL A 110 -14.34 12.10 -3.06
N GLN A 111 -13.04 12.16 -2.80
CA GLN A 111 -12.30 13.40 -2.74
C GLN A 111 -12.32 14.15 -4.08
N PHE A 112 -12.08 13.44 -5.18
CA PHE A 112 -12.18 13.99 -6.54
C PHE A 112 -13.57 14.62 -6.79
N TYR A 113 -14.64 13.87 -6.45
CA TYR A 113 -16.01 14.36 -6.62
C TYR A 113 -16.29 15.62 -5.80
N ILE A 114 -15.83 15.67 -4.54
CA ILE A 114 -15.99 16.85 -3.66
C ILE A 114 -15.27 18.06 -4.27
N ILE A 115 -14.01 17.90 -4.68
CA ILE A 115 -13.22 18.98 -5.29
C ILE A 115 -13.90 19.51 -6.56
N CYS A 116 -14.38 18.62 -7.42
CA CYS A 116 -15.08 19.02 -8.65
C CYS A 116 -16.37 19.78 -8.35
N ASN A 117 -17.14 19.32 -7.37
CA ASN A 117 -18.39 19.98 -6.98
C ASN A 117 -18.18 21.37 -6.35
N GLU A 118 -17.04 21.58 -5.70
CA GLU A 118 -16.67 22.89 -5.14
C GLU A 118 -16.16 23.87 -6.20
N GLN A 119 -15.43 23.36 -7.21
CA GLN A 119 -14.76 24.20 -8.21
C GLN A 119 -15.59 24.45 -9.47
N VAL A 120 -16.53 23.56 -9.81
CA VAL A 120 -17.36 23.62 -11.01
C VAL A 120 -18.82 23.82 -10.63
N PRO A 121 -19.39 25.05 -10.77
CA PRO A 121 -20.78 25.30 -10.45
C PRO A 121 -21.72 24.38 -11.26
N GLY A 122 -22.60 23.66 -10.57
CA GLY A 122 -23.54 22.73 -11.19
C GLY A 122 -22.93 21.41 -11.68
N PHE A 123 -21.72 21.04 -11.20
CA PHE A 123 -21.08 19.77 -11.50
C PHE A 123 -21.99 18.59 -11.22
N THR A 124 -22.09 17.70 -12.20
CA THR A 124 -22.83 16.44 -12.10
C THR A 124 -21.91 15.25 -12.36
N PHE A 125 -22.36 14.06 -11.99
CA PHE A 125 -21.59 12.84 -12.29
C PHE A 125 -21.33 12.66 -13.80
N ALA A 126 -22.22 13.16 -14.67
CA ALA A 126 -22.03 13.11 -16.12
C ALA A 126 -20.84 13.96 -16.60
N ASP A 127 -20.49 15.02 -15.85
CA ASP A 127 -19.39 15.92 -16.19
C ASP A 127 -18.02 15.34 -15.81
N THR A 128 -18.00 14.25 -15.01
CA THR A 128 -16.79 13.61 -14.49
C THR A 128 -15.75 13.36 -15.60
N MET A 129 -16.16 12.77 -16.71
CA MET A 129 -15.25 12.45 -17.81
C MET A 129 -14.69 13.68 -18.52
N MET A 130 -15.41 14.78 -18.55
CA MET A 130 -14.92 16.05 -19.09
C MET A 130 -13.82 16.62 -18.20
N VAL A 131 -14.04 16.64 -16.88
CA VAL A 131 -13.05 17.11 -15.90
C VAL A 131 -11.81 16.22 -15.88
N VAL A 132 -11.99 14.89 -15.93
CA VAL A 132 -10.88 13.92 -16.05
C VAL A 132 -10.02 14.24 -17.27
N ARG A 133 -10.62 14.42 -18.45
CA ARG A 133 -9.88 14.72 -19.68
C ARG A 133 -9.14 16.05 -19.63
N ALA A 134 -9.70 17.04 -18.94
CA ALA A 134 -9.08 18.36 -18.77
C ALA A 134 -7.90 18.35 -17.78
N ASN A 135 -7.85 17.37 -16.85
CA ASN A 135 -6.91 17.34 -15.73
C ASN A 135 -6.04 16.08 -15.68
N GLN A 136 -5.82 15.39 -16.79
CA GLN A 136 -5.11 14.11 -16.86
C GLN A 136 -3.74 14.14 -16.16
N GLY A 137 -2.95 15.21 -16.39
CA GLY A 137 -1.62 15.34 -15.76
C GLY A 137 -1.67 15.47 -14.23
N LEU A 138 -2.73 16.10 -13.69
CA LEU A 138 -2.90 16.24 -12.24
C LEU A 138 -3.34 14.93 -11.58
N LEU A 139 -4.16 14.15 -12.27
CA LEU A 139 -4.64 12.85 -11.76
C LEU A 139 -3.51 11.83 -11.62
N ASN A 140 -2.49 11.89 -12.48
CA ASN A 140 -1.30 11.05 -12.35
C ASN A 140 -0.46 11.33 -11.10
N LEU A 141 -0.61 12.50 -10.47
CA LEU A 141 0.07 12.81 -9.21
C LEU A 141 -0.56 12.08 -7.99
N TRP A 142 -1.75 11.54 -8.14
CA TRP A 142 -2.44 10.79 -7.09
C TRP A 142 -1.99 9.33 -7.09
N THR A 143 -0.80 9.11 -6.56
CA THR A 143 -0.17 7.79 -6.52
C THR A 143 -0.06 7.29 -5.09
N THR A 144 -0.53 6.08 -4.84
CA THR A 144 -0.49 5.39 -3.55
C THR A 144 0.60 4.32 -3.56
N VAL A 145 1.37 4.26 -2.48
CA VAL A 145 2.45 3.28 -2.28
C VAL A 145 2.50 2.81 -0.84
N GLY A 146 2.92 1.58 -0.61
CA GLY A 146 3.26 1.06 0.72
C GLY A 146 2.54 -0.22 1.12
N ALA A 147 3.21 -0.97 1.99
CA ALA A 147 2.69 -2.18 2.63
C ALA A 147 1.70 -1.87 3.76
N SER A 148 1.54 -0.61 4.14
CA SER A 148 0.82 -0.18 5.36
C SER A 148 -0.62 -0.70 5.42
N GLY A 149 -1.34 -0.75 4.30
CA GLY A 149 -2.69 -1.30 4.26
C GLY A 149 -2.78 -2.75 4.73
N ALA A 150 -1.87 -3.61 4.26
CA ALA A 150 -1.76 -4.99 4.72
C ALA A 150 -1.32 -5.07 6.20
N LEU A 151 -0.41 -4.19 6.61
CA LEU A 151 0.13 -4.15 7.97
C LEU A 151 -0.92 -3.71 8.99
N TYR A 152 -1.77 -2.75 8.67
CA TYR A 152 -2.89 -2.39 9.53
C TYR A 152 -3.87 -3.56 9.72
N GLY A 153 -4.08 -4.38 8.68
CA GLY A 153 -4.82 -5.62 8.81
C GLY A 153 -4.18 -6.60 9.79
N ILE A 154 -2.85 -6.77 9.72
CA ILE A 154 -2.09 -7.62 10.66
C ILE A 154 -2.18 -7.06 12.09
N LEU A 155 -2.03 -5.75 12.28
CA LEU A 155 -2.15 -5.10 13.59
C LEU A 155 -3.54 -5.29 14.20
N LEU A 156 -4.59 -5.11 13.39
CA LEU A 156 -5.97 -5.36 13.83
C LEU A 156 -6.14 -6.81 14.27
N ALA A 157 -5.68 -7.75 13.46
CA ALA A 157 -5.74 -9.16 13.80
C ALA A 157 -4.96 -9.47 15.08
N TYR A 158 -3.75 -8.93 15.24
CA TYR A 158 -2.96 -9.08 16.46
C TYR A 158 -3.73 -8.59 17.69
N GLY A 159 -4.28 -7.37 17.65
CA GLY A 159 -5.06 -6.82 18.74
C GLY A 159 -6.30 -7.63 19.10
N MET A 160 -6.96 -8.25 18.11
CA MET A 160 -8.13 -9.12 18.33
C MET A 160 -7.75 -10.47 18.94
N TYR A 161 -6.63 -11.07 18.55
CA TYR A 161 -6.20 -12.38 19.07
C TYR A 161 -5.42 -12.29 20.38
N PHE A 162 -4.77 -11.16 20.62
CA PHE A 162 -3.91 -10.95 21.80
C PHE A 162 -4.27 -9.67 22.58
N PRO A 163 -5.54 -9.49 23.00
CA PRO A 163 -6.03 -8.23 23.57
C PRO A 163 -5.40 -7.86 24.93
N ASN A 164 -4.83 -8.83 25.63
CA ASN A 164 -4.23 -8.63 26.97
C ASN A 164 -2.69 -8.63 26.93
N GLU A 165 -2.08 -8.77 25.77
CA GLU A 165 -0.62 -8.73 25.65
C GLU A 165 -0.10 -7.31 25.87
N ARG A 166 0.84 -7.17 26.81
CA ARG A 166 1.53 -5.89 27.04
C ARG A 166 2.68 -5.77 26.05
N MET A 167 2.58 -4.82 25.13
CA MET A 167 3.72 -4.46 24.30
C MET A 167 4.70 -3.62 25.12
N PHE A 168 5.87 -4.17 25.38
CA PHE A 168 7.00 -3.43 25.91
C PHE A 168 7.81 -2.94 24.71
N VAL A 169 7.73 -1.66 24.43
CA VAL A 169 8.54 -0.97 23.40
C VAL A 169 9.78 -0.41 24.07
#